data_6960c3a9a1076f86bbed93bbe1d5c1c5
#
_entry.id   6960c3a9a1076f86bbed93bbe1d5c1c5
#
_cell.length_a   1.000
_cell.length_b   1.000
_cell.length_c   1.000
_cell.angle_alpha   90.00
_cell.angle_beta   90.00
_cell.angle_gamma   90.00
#
_symmetry.space_group_name_H-M   'P 1'
#
loop_
_entity.id
_entity.type
_entity.pdbx_description
1 polymer ?
#
loop_
_entity_poly.entity_id
_entity_poly.type
_entity_poly.pdbx_seq_one_letter_code
_entity_poly.pdbx_strand_id
1 'polypeptide(L)'
;MENNKTNRLGETNYNQHGTLMKIIKYNSYNDIDVEFQDEYKYVAKNMRYDYFREGRLQNPFDKTVYGIGYLGKNYITRTSDKNKESRAYNIWSGMLERCYNPKYQEKKPTYKGCYVCDEWLNFSTFKKWYEENIYEIENDQIHLDKDIINKGNKCYCPQYCVFVPRRINSLFTKNNKLRGNLPIGINLDRTTYRTRLSTLNGRIDLGHYNNIDEAFQAYKIAKENYIKQVADEYKDKIPYRLYEAMYNYEVEITD
;
A
#
# COMPACT_ATOMS: atom_id res chain seq x y z
N MET A 1 22.91 -49.45 -29.78
CA MET A 1 23.46 -48.36 -28.95
C MET A 1 22.35 -47.92 -28.01
N GLU A 2 22.39 -48.36 -26.75
CA GLU A 2 21.48 -47.88 -25.73
C GLU A 2 21.78 -46.39 -25.48
N ASN A 3 20.82 -45.54 -25.80
CA ASN A 3 20.85 -44.15 -25.39
C ASN A 3 20.78 -44.11 -23.86
N ASN A 4 21.94 -44.01 -23.21
CA ASN A 4 22.01 -43.71 -21.77
C ASN A 4 21.30 -42.36 -21.52
N LYS A 5 19.97 -42.41 -21.36
CA LYS A 5 19.20 -41.25 -20.88
C LYS A 5 19.71 -40.95 -19.47
N THR A 6 20.51 -39.92 -19.33
CA THR A 6 21.00 -39.47 -18.04
C THR A 6 19.77 -39.12 -17.20
N ASN A 7 19.43 -39.96 -16.23
CA ASN A 7 18.35 -39.67 -15.28
C ASN A 7 18.87 -38.68 -14.25
N ARG A 8 18.23 -37.52 -14.17
CA ARG A 8 18.57 -36.43 -13.24
C ARG A 8 17.58 -36.29 -12.09
N LEU A 9 16.76 -37.32 -11.88
CA LEU A 9 15.81 -37.34 -10.77
C LEU A 9 16.54 -37.20 -9.43
N GLY A 10 16.08 -36.29 -8.59
CA GLY A 10 16.68 -36.02 -7.28
C GLY A 10 17.85 -35.03 -7.31
N GLU A 11 18.32 -34.60 -8.49
CA GLU A 11 19.35 -33.55 -8.59
C GLU A 11 18.87 -32.24 -7.92
N THR A 12 19.79 -31.58 -7.22
CA THR A 12 19.50 -30.32 -6.48
C THR A 12 20.36 -29.18 -6.99
N ASN A 13 19.82 -27.97 -6.93
CA ASN A 13 20.53 -26.70 -7.19
C ASN A 13 19.83 -25.56 -6.48
N TYR A 14 20.47 -24.40 -6.39
CA TYR A 14 19.87 -23.18 -5.86
C TYR A 14 19.38 -22.28 -7.00
N ASN A 15 18.24 -21.59 -6.78
CA ASN A 15 17.86 -20.52 -7.68
C ASN A 15 18.65 -19.23 -7.38
N GLN A 16 18.46 -18.20 -8.20
CA GLN A 16 19.16 -16.90 -8.06
C GLN A 16 18.85 -16.16 -6.74
N HIS A 17 17.78 -16.56 -6.04
CA HIS A 17 17.37 -15.99 -4.76
C HIS A 17 17.80 -16.85 -3.55
N GLY A 18 18.54 -17.94 -3.80
CA GLY A 18 19.07 -18.81 -2.76
C GLY A 18 18.11 -19.89 -2.27
N THR A 19 16.97 -20.11 -2.93
CA THR A 19 16.05 -21.20 -2.59
C THR A 19 16.52 -22.49 -3.23
N LEU A 20 16.65 -23.56 -2.42
CA LEU A 20 17.04 -24.88 -2.89
C LEU A 20 15.93 -25.48 -3.77
N MET A 21 16.33 -26.03 -4.92
CA MET A 21 15.48 -26.70 -5.90
C MET A 21 15.85 -28.17 -5.99
N LYS A 22 14.86 -29.04 -6.25
CA LYS A 22 15.05 -30.47 -6.47
C LYS A 22 14.23 -30.94 -7.67
N ILE A 23 14.83 -31.66 -8.58
CA ILE A 23 14.14 -32.32 -9.69
C ILE A 23 13.32 -33.50 -9.13
N ILE A 24 12.00 -33.42 -9.22
CA ILE A 24 11.05 -34.43 -8.75
C ILE A 24 10.48 -35.28 -9.91
N LYS A 25 10.65 -34.83 -11.16
CA LYS A 25 10.29 -35.56 -12.35
C LYS A 25 11.25 -35.19 -13.49
N TYR A 26 11.73 -36.19 -14.21
CA TYR A 26 12.61 -36.01 -15.36
C TYR A 26 12.11 -36.82 -16.56
N ASN A 27 11.47 -36.17 -17.51
CA ASN A 27 11.03 -36.79 -18.77
C ASN A 27 12.09 -36.61 -19.88
N SER A 28 12.64 -35.40 -19.97
CA SER A 28 13.68 -35.06 -20.95
C SER A 28 14.41 -33.78 -20.51
N TYR A 29 15.43 -33.36 -21.25
CA TYR A 29 16.13 -32.09 -21.07
C TYR A 29 15.19 -30.86 -21.12
N ASN A 30 14.11 -30.94 -21.90
CA ASN A 30 13.15 -29.86 -22.08
C ASN A 30 11.86 -30.00 -21.22
N ASP A 31 11.78 -31.05 -20.40
CA ASP A 31 10.59 -31.37 -19.63
C ASP A 31 10.97 -32.02 -18.29
N ILE A 32 11.11 -31.18 -17.27
CA ILE A 32 11.33 -31.55 -15.88
C ILE A 32 10.35 -30.86 -14.97
N ASP A 33 9.99 -31.49 -13.84
CA ASP A 33 9.28 -30.83 -12.74
C ASP A 33 10.26 -30.60 -11.59
N VAL A 34 10.26 -29.38 -11.06
CA VAL A 34 11.18 -28.94 -10.02
C VAL A 34 10.41 -28.45 -8.81
N GLU A 35 10.67 -29.05 -7.65
CA GLU A 35 10.13 -28.61 -6.36
C GLU A 35 11.13 -27.69 -5.64
N PHE A 36 10.66 -26.53 -5.18
CA PHE A 36 11.41 -25.67 -4.29
C PHE A 36 11.33 -26.22 -2.85
N GLN A 37 12.47 -26.28 -2.17
CA GLN A 37 12.61 -26.96 -0.88
C GLN A 37 12.39 -26.01 0.32
N ASP A 38 11.55 -25.00 0.15
CA ASP A 38 11.06 -24.11 1.21
C ASP A 38 9.77 -24.67 1.88
N GLU A 39 9.20 -23.91 2.79
CA GLU A 39 7.95 -24.24 3.49
C GLU A 39 6.74 -24.37 2.55
N TYR A 40 6.75 -23.69 1.39
CA TYR A 40 5.64 -23.67 0.43
C TYR A 40 5.63 -24.85 -0.53
N LYS A 41 6.77 -25.53 -0.69
CA LYS A 41 6.92 -26.70 -1.58
C LYS A 41 6.34 -26.46 -2.99
N TYR A 42 6.59 -25.26 -3.54
CA TYR A 42 6.09 -24.92 -4.86
C TYR A 42 6.74 -25.80 -5.93
N VAL A 43 5.93 -26.30 -6.88
CA VAL A 43 6.40 -27.12 -8.00
C VAL A 43 6.28 -26.34 -9.31
N ALA A 44 7.43 -26.04 -9.93
CA ALA A 44 7.50 -25.54 -11.30
C ALA A 44 7.48 -26.73 -12.26
N LYS A 45 6.45 -26.82 -13.11
CA LYS A 45 6.23 -27.94 -14.03
C LYS A 45 6.67 -27.63 -15.45
N ASN A 46 7.04 -28.68 -16.19
CA ASN A 46 7.41 -28.60 -17.61
C ASN A 46 8.54 -27.59 -17.87
N MET A 47 9.52 -27.56 -16.98
CA MET A 47 10.67 -26.66 -17.07
C MET A 47 11.79 -27.27 -17.90
N ARG A 48 12.64 -26.43 -18.48
CA ARG A 48 13.87 -26.86 -19.16
C ARG A 48 14.99 -27.05 -18.14
N TYR A 49 15.80 -28.06 -18.33
CA TYR A 49 16.93 -28.37 -17.44
C TYR A 49 18.01 -27.27 -17.40
N ASP A 50 18.25 -26.52 -18.51
CA ASP A 50 19.19 -25.40 -18.49
C ASP A 50 18.76 -24.29 -17.52
N TYR A 51 17.46 -24.02 -17.39
CA TYR A 51 16.96 -23.05 -16.41
C TYR A 51 17.18 -23.52 -14.97
N PHE A 52 17.01 -24.82 -14.71
CA PHE A 52 17.33 -25.41 -13.42
C PHE A 52 18.83 -25.29 -13.12
N ARG A 53 19.69 -25.73 -14.06
CA ARG A 53 21.14 -25.74 -13.91
C ARG A 53 21.71 -24.32 -13.68
N GLU A 54 21.15 -23.31 -14.32
CA GLU A 54 21.58 -21.90 -14.21
C GLU A 54 20.87 -21.15 -13.08
N GLY A 55 20.01 -21.81 -12.30
CA GLY A 55 19.28 -21.21 -11.20
C GLY A 55 18.22 -20.18 -11.62
N ARG A 56 17.79 -20.19 -12.90
CA ARG A 56 16.85 -19.18 -13.44
C ARG A 56 15.38 -19.47 -13.15
N LEU A 57 15.06 -20.60 -12.53
CA LEU A 57 13.68 -20.91 -12.14
C LEU A 57 13.23 -19.99 -11.01
N GLN A 58 12.06 -19.41 -11.18
CA GLN A 58 11.48 -18.48 -10.21
C GLN A 58 10.58 -19.22 -9.22
N ASN A 59 10.80 -18.97 -7.94
CA ASN A 59 9.88 -19.35 -6.89
C ASN A 59 8.97 -18.13 -6.57
N PRO A 60 7.64 -18.24 -6.73
CA PRO A 60 6.73 -17.14 -6.44
C PRO A 60 6.69 -16.77 -4.94
N PHE A 61 7.32 -17.55 -4.07
CA PHE A 61 7.43 -17.30 -2.64
C PHE A 61 8.78 -16.68 -2.21
N ASP A 62 9.70 -16.48 -3.15
CA ASP A 62 10.93 -15.73 -2.86
C ASP A 62 10.60 -14.27 -2.52
N LYS A 63 11.18 -13.76 -1.43
CA LYS A 63 10.97 -12.39 -0.94
C LYS A 63 11.71 -11.36 -1.81
N THR A 64 11.24 -11.18 -3.04
CA THR A 64 11.91 -10.38 -4.07
C THR A 64 11.56 -8.90 -4.04
N VAL A 65 10.48 -8.50 -3.35
CA VAL A 65 10.01 -7.11 -3.32
C VAL A 65 10.37 -6.48 -1.97
N TYR A 66 11.30 -5.55 -2.00
CA TYR A 66 11.88 -4.88 -0.80
C TYR A 66 12.39 -5.84 0.28
N GLY A 67 12.82 -7.05 -0.09
CA GLY A 67 13.38 -8.06 0.80
C GLY A 67 12.36 -8.77 1.70
N ILE A 68 11.06 -8.49 1.55
CA ILE A 68 10.02 -9.02 2.43
C ILE A 68 8.77 -9.50 1.67
N GLY A 69 8.36 -8.80 0.63
CA GLY A 69 7.17 -9.13 -0.15
C GLY A 69 7.45 -10.21 -1.20
N TYR A 70 6.47 -11.07 -1.44
CA TYR A 70 6.51 -12.15 -2.42
C TYR A 70 5.18 -12.24 -3.20
N LEU A 71 5.21 -12.88 -4.39
CA LEU A 71 4.09 -12.83 -5.33
C LEU A 71 2.96 -13.80 -4.99
N GLY A 72 3.29 -14.97 -4.42
CA GLY A 72 2.34 -16.04 -4.16
C GLY A 72 1.92 -16.80 -5.42
N LYS A 73 0.94 -17.71 -5.31
CA LYS A 73 0.42 -18.49 -6.44
C LYS A 73 -0.62 -17.67 -7.24
N ASN A 74 -0.73 -17.98 -8.54
CA ASN A 74 -1.75 -17.41 -9.43
C ASN A 74 -1.74 -15.87 -9.51
N TYR A 75 -0.56 -15.28 -9.52
CA TYR A 75 -0.43 -13.84 -9.63
C TYR A 75 -0.40 -13.35 -11.08
N ILE A 76 -0.97 -12.17 -11.30
CA ILE A 76 -0.81 -11.39 -12.53
C ILE A 76 -0.34 -10.01 -12.12
N THR A 77 0.96 -9.73 -12.34
CA THR A 77 1.56 -8.43 -11.99
C THR A 77 1.43 -7.40 -13.10
N ARG A 78 1.18 -7.86 -14.34
CA ARG A 78 1.14 -7.01 -15.53
C ARG A 78 -0.26 -6.96 -16.13
N THR A 79 -0.55 -5.87 -16.85
CA THR A 79 -1.77 -5.73 -17.65
C THR A 79 -1.66 -6.51 -18.96
N SER A 80 -2.68 -6.47 -19.81
CA SER A 80 -2.63 -6.98 -21.19
C SER A 80 -1.48 -6.34 -22.01
N ASP A 81 -1.13 -5.09 -21.72
CA ASP A 81 0.15 -4.49 -22.15
C ASP A 81 1.26 -5.01 -21.24
N LYS A 82 2.06 -5.95 -21.75
CA LYS A 82 3.14 -6.62 -21.01
C LYS A 82 4.19 -5.67 -20.43
N ASN A 83 4.22 -4.40 -20.86
CA ASN A 83 5.13 -3.36 -20.39
C ASN A 83 4.58 -2.58 -19.19
N LYS A 84 3.30 -2.78 -18.83
CA LYS A 84 2.66 -2.08 -17.72
C LYS A 84 2.33 -3.04 -16.58
N GLU A 85 2.76 -2.66 -15.39
CA GLU A 85 2.33 -3.32 -14.15
C GLU A 85 0.86 -3.05 -13.87
N SER A 86 0.19 -4.01 -13.26
CA SER A 86 -1.21 -3.83 -12.84
C SER A 86 -1.31 -2.78 -11.73
N ARG A 87 -2.45 -2.07 -11.68
CA ARG A 87 -2.71 -1.09 -10.62
C ARG A 87 -2.61 -1.71 -9.22
N ALA A 88 -3.10 -2.93 -9.05
CA ALA A 88 -3.00 -3.66 -7.79
C ALA A 88 -1.54 -3.87 -7.38
N TYR A 89 -0.67 -4.28 -8.32
CA TYR A 89 0.75 -4.49 -8.05
C TYR A 89 1.46 -3.18 -7.70
N ASN A 90 1.18 -2.09 -8.41
CA ASN A 90 1.77 -0.78 -8.12
C ASN A 90 1.37 -0.25 -6.73
N ILE A 91 0.12 -0.45 -6.32
CA ILE A 91 -0.33 -0.06 -4.97
C ILE A 91 0.37 -0.91 -3.91
N TRP A 92 0.43 -2.22 -4.12
CA TRP A 92 1.07 -3.16 -3.21
C TRP A 92 2.57 -2.92 -3.08
N SER A 93 3.30 -2.84 -4.18
CA SER A 93 4.74 -2.58 -4.16
C SER A 93 5.06 -1.21 -3.56
N GLY A 94 4.27 -0.18 -3.88
CA GLY A 94 4.40 1.15 -3.26
C GLY A 94 4.08 1.18 -1.76
N MET A 95 3.20 0.31 -1.27
CA MET A 95 2.97 0.12 0.16
C MET A 95 4.21 -0.48 0.85
N LEU A 96 4.80 -1.53 0.28
CA LEU A 96 6.04 -2.13 0.77
C LEU A 96 7.21 -1.14 0.69
N GLU A 97 7.31 -0.35 -0.38
CA GLU A 97 8.33 0.69 -0.50
C GLU A 97 8.28 1.68 0.65
N ARG A 98 7.09 2.18 0.98
CA ARG A 98 6.90 3.11 2.10
C ARG A 98 7.33 2.51 3.44
N CYS A 99 7.06 1.22 3.65
CA CYS A 99 7.35 0.57 4.93
C CYS A 99 8.79 0.08 5.07
N TYR A 100 9.44 -0.34 3.95
CA TYR A 100 10.68 -1.10 4.02
C TYR A 100 11.84 -0.55 3.19
N ASN A 101 11.64 0.55 2.42
CA ASN A 101 12.73 1.21 1.71
C ASN A 101 13.33 2.36 2.55
N PRO A 102 14.58 2.22 3.10
CA PRO A 102 15.20 3.27 3.92
C PRO A 102 15.34 4.61 3.19
N LYS A 103 15.70 4.58 1.89
CA LYS A 103 15.86 5.79 1.08
C LYS A 103 14.52 6.53 0.88
N TYR A 104 13.40 5.79 0.83
CA TYR A 104 12.09 6.41 0.78
C TYR A 104 11.73 7.06 2.13
N GLN A 105 12.02 6.38 3.25
CA GLN A 105 11.74 6.86 4.61
C GLN A 105 12.62 8.07 5.01
N GLU A 106 13.82 8.21 4.46
CA GLU A 106 14.62 9.43 4.61
C GLU A 106 13.93 10.65 4.01
N LYS A 107 13.34 10.49 2.81
CA LYS A 107 12.58 11.55 2.12
C LYS A 107 11.21 11.81 2.75
N LYS A 108 10.60 10.78 3.32
CA LYS A 108 9.24 10.77 3.89
C LYS A 108 9.23 10.14 5.28
N PRO A 109 9.74 10.86 6.32
CA PRO A 109 9.92 10.31 7.68
C PRO A 109 8.62 9.86 8.35
N THR A 110 7.46 10.32 7.88
CA THR A 110 6.13 9.92 8.39
C THR A 110 5.84 8.43 8.27
N TYR A 111 6.54 7.75 7.34
CA TYR A 111 6.40 6.30 7.16
C TYR A 111 7.35 5.47 8.05
N LYS A 112 8.24 6.11 8.84
CA LYS A 112 9.06 5.37 9.80
C LYS A 112 8.18 4.66 10.83
N GLY A 113 8.48 3.35 11.03
CA GLY A 113 7.70 2.48 11.90
C GLY A 113 6.37 2.00 11.33
N CYS A 114 6.05 2.34 10.06
CA CYS A 114 4.95 1.69 9.35
C CYS A 114 5.37 0.28 8.93
N TYR A 115 4.40 -0.64 8.95
CA TYR A 115 4.59 -2.03 8.56
C TYR A 115 3.35 -2.58 7.85
N VAL A 116 3.51 -3.73 7.22
CA VAL A 116 2.46 -4.45 6.51
C VAL A 116 2.16 -5.73 7.27
N CYS A 117 0.90 -6.11 7.42
CA CYS A 117 0.52 -7.37 8.04
C CYS A 117 1.01 -8.57 7.20
N ASP A 118 1.23 -9.71 7.85
CA ASP A 118 1.82 -10.89 7.22
C ASP A 118 1.04 -11.36 6.00
N GLU A 119 -0.30 -11.30 6.06
CA GLU A 119 -1.17 -11.69 4.95
C GLU A 119 -0.92 -10.87 3.68
N TRP A 120 -0.57 -9.58 3.81
CA TRP A 120 -0.33 -8.68 2.69
C TRP A 120 1.13 -8.62 2.23
N LEU A 121 2.03 -9.35 2.88
CA LEU A 121 3.34 -9.62 2.31
C LEU A 121 3.23 -10.50 1.06
N ASN A 122 2.15 -11.28 0.94
CA ASN A 122 1.76 -12.04 -0.23
C ASN A 122 0.92 -11.19 -1.19
N PHE A 123 1.44 -10.90 -2.39
CA PHE A 123 0.72 -10.12 -3.40
C PHE A 123 -0.60 -10.78 -3.81
N SER A 124 -0.66 -12.10 -3.93
CA SER A 124 -1.91 -12.80 -4.32
C SER A 124 -3.03 -12.57 -3.31
N THR A 125 -2.71 -12.54 -2.00
CA THR A 125 -3.67 -12.24 -0.93
C THR A 125 -4.11 -10.77 -0.97
N PHE A 126 -3.15 -9.84 -1.11
CA PHE A 126 -3.45 -8.42 -1.29
C PHE A 126 -4.32 -8.18 -2.53
N LYS A 127 -4.00 -8.83 -3.66
CA LYS A 127 -4.74 -8.67 -4.91
C LYS A 127 -6.20 -9.11 -4.76
N LYS A 128 -6.47 -10.21 -4.07
CA LYS A 128 -7.84 -10.65 -3.77
C LYS A 128 -8.60 -9.57 -3.00
N TRP A 129 -8.02 -9.07 -1.91
CA TRP A 129 -8.63 -7.98 -1.14
C TRP A 129 -8.81 -6.71 -1.99
N TYR A 130 -7.83 -6.36 -2.82
CA TYR A 130 -7.92 -5.24 -3.75
C TYR A 130 -9.14 -5.36 -4.67
N GLU A 131 -9.35 -6.51 -5.30
CA GLU A 131 -10.45 -6.77 -6.23
C GLU A 131 -11.83 -6.70 -5.54
N GLU A 132 -11.90 -7.09 -4.28
CA GLU A 132 -13.13 -7.03 -3.46
C GLU A 132 -13.45 -5.62 -2.94
N ASN A 133 -12.47 -4.73 -2.85
CA ASN A 133 -12.62 -3.45 -2.16
C ASN A 133 -12.41 -2.22 -3.05
N ILE A 134 -11.84 -2.37 -4.26
CA ILE A 134 -11.64 -1.25 -5.17
C ILE A 134 -12.97 -0.81 -5.79
N TYR A 135 -13.10 0.49 -5.93
CA TYR A 135 -14.21 1.11 -6.64
C TYR A 135 -13.71 2.27 -7.49
N GLU A 136 -14.57 2.83 -8.33
CA GLU A 136 -14.22 3.94 -9.19
C GLU A 136 -15.13 5.13 -8.91
N ILE A 137 -14.57 6.32 -8.98
CA ILE A 137 -15.30 7.58 -8.98
C ILE A 137 -14.88 8.35 -10.23
N GLU A 138 -15.86 8.84 -10.96
CA GLU A 138 -15.63 9.61 -12.16
C GLU A 138 -14.74 10.82 -11.87
N ASN A 139 -13.67 10.97 -12.69
CA ASN A 139 -12.70 12.05 -12.61
C ASN A 139 -11.91 12.15 -11.29
N ASP A 140 -11.84 11.09 -10.48
CA ASP A 140 -11.01 11.06 -9.28
C ASP A 140 -10.13 9.80 -9.22
N GLN A 141 -8.98 9.93 -8.57
CA GLN A 141 -8.06 8.83 -8.33
C GLN A 141 -8.32 8.24 -6.94
N ILE A 142 -8.34 6.92 -6.86
CA ILE A 142 -8.52 6.20 -5.60
C ILE A 142 -7.15 5.81 -5.04
N HIS A 143 -6.89 6.15 -3.80
CA HIS A 143 -5.66 5.87 -3.06
C HIS A 143 -5.93 4.91 -1.90
N LEU A 144 -4.97 4.04 -1.58
CA LEU A 144 -5.00 3.22 -0.37
C LEU A 144 -4.58 4.08 0.82
N ASP A 145 -5.45 4.20 1.80
CA ASP A 145 -5.19 4.89 3.07
C ASP A 145 -5.27 3.91 4.25
N LYS A 146 -4.44 4.13 5.29
CA LYS A 146 -4.36 3.31 6.50
C LYS A 146 -4.72 4.07 7.78
N ASP A 147 -4.82 5.39 7.69
CA ASP A 147 -4.91 6.28 8.86
C ASP A 147 -6.31 6.85 9.09
N ILE A 148 -7.13 6.94 8.04
CA ILE A 148 -8.44 7.61 8.11
C ILE A 148 -9.43 6.84 8.98
N ILE A 149 -9.38 5.50 8.98
CA ILE A 149 -10.25 4.66 9.81
C ILE A 149 -9.76 4.59 11.26
N ASN A 150 -8.44 4.56 11.43
CA ASN A 150 -7.83 4.53 12.75
C ASN A 150 -6.65 5.51 12.80
N LYS A 151 -6.90 6.69 13.34
CA LYS A 151 -5.96 7.80 13.37
C LYS A 151 -4.64 7.41 14.05
N GLY A 152 -3.53 7.70 13.36
CA GLY A 152 -2.19 7.37 13.85
C GLY A 152 -1.76 5.92 13.65
N ASN A 153 -2.59 5.10 13.00
CA ASN A 153 -2.26 3.71 12.70
C ASN A 153 -0.99 3.60 11.84
N LYS A 154 -0.18 2.56 12.12
CA LYS A 154 1.07 2.26 11.42
C LYS A 154 1.00 0.98 10.58
N CYS A 155 -0.04 0.18 10.73
CA CYS A 155 -0.21 -1.10 10.04
C CYS A 155 -1.00 -0.96 8.75
N TYR A 156 -0.45 -1.44 7.66
CA TYR A 156 -1.24 -1.73 6.45
C TYR A 156 -1.85 -3.12 6.56
N CYS A 157 -3.16 -3.20 6.74
CA CYS A 157 -3.92 -4.45 6.85
C CYS A 157 -5.39 -4.25 6.45
N PRO A 158 -6.15 -5.33 6.16
CA PRO A 158 -7.57 -5.24 5.78
C PRO A 158 -8.45 -4.47 6.77
N GLN A 159 -8.13 -4.57 8.07
CA GLN A 159 -8.93 -3.96 9.14
C GLN A 159 -8.85 -2.43 9.13
N TYR A 160 -7.68 -1.87 8.83
CA TYR A 160 -7.42 -0.43 8.94
C TYR A 160 -7.30 0.28 7.60
N CYS A 161 -7.10 -0.46 6.50
CA CYS A 161 -6.99 0.14 5.18
C CYS A 161 -8.34 0.28 4.49
N VAL A 162 -8.47 1.38 3.76
CA VAL A 162 -9.61 1.65 2.88
C VAL A 162 -9.14 2.39 1.63
N PHE A 163 -9.83 2.19 0.53
CA PHE A 163 -9.61 2.99 -0.66
C PHE A 163 -10.34 4.33 -0.53
N VAL A 164 -9.62 5.43 -0.78
CA VAL A 164 -10.09 6.80 -0.55
C VAL A 164 -9.91 7.63 -1.83
N PRO A 165 -10.93 8.36 -2.30
CA PRO A 165 -10.78 9.35 -3.37
C PRO A 165 -9.70 10.37 -3.02
N ARG A 166 -8.85 10.73 -3.99
CA ARG A 166 -7.75 11.69 -3.79
C ARG A 166 -8.25 13.01 -3.20
N ARG A 167 -9.40 13.49 -3.65
CA ARG A 167 -10.02 14.72 -3.13
C ARG A 167 -10.31 14.59 -1.63
N ILE A 168 -10.95 13.50 -1.21
CA ILE A 168 -11.22 13.22 0.21
C ILE A 168 -9.89 13.08 0.98
N ASN A 169 -8.94 12.29 0.48
CA ASN A 169 -7.66 12.07 1.14
C ASN A 169 -6.89 13.38 1.40
N SER A 170 -7.05 14.37 0.49
CA SER A 170 -6.43 15.69 0.66
C SER A 170 -6.92 16.47 1.89
N LEU A 171 -8.12 16.17 2.39
CA LEU A 171 -8.67 16.80 3.61
C LEU A 171 -7.91 16.40 4.88
N PHE A 172 -7.28 15.23 4.88
CA PHE A 172 -6.56 14.65 6.02
C PHE A 172 -5.04 14.81 5.92
N THR A 173 -4.55 15.41 4.81
CA THR A 173 -3.12 15.62 4.62
C THR A 173 -2.61 16.76 5.51
N LYS A 174 -1.58 16.44 6.32
CA LYS A 174 -0.93 17.39 7.23
C LYS A 174 0.33 17.98 6.58
N ASN A 175 0.53 19.29 6.70
CA ASN A 175 1.73 19.96 6.21
C ASN A 175 2.48 20.68 7.34
N ASN A 176 3.07 19.88 8.24
CA ASN A 176 3.72 20.37 9.46
C ASN A 176 4.95 21.25 9.19
N LYS A 177 5.64 21.07 8.03
CA LYS A 177 6.85 21.84 7.71
C LYS A 177 6.61 23.34 7.53
N LEU A 178 5.42 23.74 7.09
CA LEU A 178 5.08 25.15 6.81
C LEU A 178 4.42 25.84 8.00
N ARG A 179 4.07 25.12 9.04
CA ARG A 179 3.22 25.58 10.14
C ARG A 179 3.99 26.09 11.36
N GLY A 180 5.22 25.60 11.56
CA GLY A 180 5.96 25.86 12.80
C GLY A 180 5.27 25.23 14.03
N ASN A 181 5.23 25.95 15.16
CA ASN A 181 4.67 25.46 16.43
C ASN A 181 3.19 25.80 16.63
N LEU A 182 2.53 26.42 15.65
CA LEU A 182 1.11 26.76 15.77
C LEU A 182 0.21 25.55 15.41
N PRO A 183 -1.01 25.46 16.00
CA PRO A 183 -1.99 24.47 15.59
C PRO A 183 -2.37 24.56 14.11
N ILE A 184 -2.97 23.48 13.58
CA ILE A 184 -3.41 23.44 12.18
C ILE A 184 -4.42 24.55 11.87
N GLY A 185 -4.27 25.19 10.70
CA GLY A 185 -5.18 26.25 10.23
C GLY A 185 -4.97 27.63 10.84
N ILE A 186 -4.03 27.77 11.79
CA ILE A 186 -3.76 29.01 12.50
C ILE A 186 -2.43 29.62 12.05
N ASN A 187 -2.43 30.93 11.86
CA ASN A 187 -1.23 31.72 11.59
C ASN A 187 -1.20 32.96 12.49
N LEU A 188 -0.03 33.34 12.95
CA LEU A 188 0.12 34.61 13.64
C LEU A 188 0.05 35.76 12.61
N ASP A 189 -0.84 36.72 12.85
CA ASP A 189 -0.98 37.91 12.05
C ASP A 189 -0.87 39.13 13.00
N ARG A 190 0.31 39.76 13.01
CA ARG A 190 0.71 40.81 13.97
C ARG A 190 0.56 40.31 15.43
N THR A 191 -0.49 40.76 16.13
CA THR A 191 -0.76 40.40 17.52
C THR A 191 -1.92 39.43 17.69
N THR A 192 -2.55 38.98 16.61
CA THR A 192 -3.74 38.12 16.63
C THR A 192 -3.49 36.79 15.89
N TYR A 193 -4.30 35.79 16.18
CA TYR A 193 -4.30 34.49 15.54
C TYR A 193 -5.34 34.46 14.43
N ARG A 194 -4.85 34.49 13.17
CA ARG A 194 -5.74 34.37 12.01
C ARG A 194 -6.00 32.90 11.72
N THR A 195 -7.28 32.53 11.64
CA THR A 195 -7.73 31.16 11.41
C THR A 195 -8.29 30.98 10.00
N ARG A 196 -7.82 29.96 9.26
CA ARG A 196 -8.26 29.67 7.89
C ARG A 196 -8.44 28.18 7.67
N LEU A 197 -9.54 27.82 7.01
CA LEU A 197 -9.85 26.46 6.58
C LEU A 197 -9.55 26.29 5.10
N SER A 198 -8.72 25.31 4.75
CA SER A 198 -8.57 24.86 3.37
C SER A 198 -9.66 23.84 3.05
N THR A 199 -10.43 24.12 2.00
CA THR A 199 -11.49 23.28 1.47
C THR A 199 -11.12 22.73 0.08
N LEU A 200 -11.92 21.85 -0.47
CA LEU A 200 -11.77 21.36 -1.86
C LEU A 200 -11.96 22.47 -2.90
N ASN A 201 -12.65 23.57 -2.54
CA ASN A 201 -13.00 24.66 -3.42
C ASN A 201 -12.21 25.95 -3.13
N GLY A 202 -11.19 25.88 -2.26
CA GLY A 202 -10.39 27.05 -1.89
C GLY A 202 -10.21 27.21 -0.40
N ARG A 203 -9.94 28.45 0.04
CA ARG A 203 -9.74 28.76 1.48
C ARG A 203 -10.84 29.65 1.99
N ILE A 204 -11.31 29.33 3.21
CA ILE A 204 -12.29 30.11 3.95
C ILE A 204 -11.56 30.81 5.09
N ASP A 205 -11.75 32.11 5.25
CA ASP A 205 -11.26 32.87 6.41
C ASP A 205 -12.30 32.74 7.56
N LEU A 206 -11.84 32.26 8.70
CA LEU A 206 -12.68 32.04 9.87
C LEU A 206 -12.55 33.18 10.91
N GLY A 207 -11.71 34.20 10.61
CA GLY A 207 -11.54 35.36 11.46
C GLY A 207 -10.22 35.42 12.21
N HIS A 208 -10.13 36.43 13.08
CA HIS A 208 -8.99 36.73 13.94
C HIS A 208 -9.38 36.60 15.40
N TYR A 209 -8.51 36.03 16.21
CA TYR A 209 -8.73 35.74 17.63
C TYR A 209 -7.53 36.24 18.44
N ASN A 210 -7.80 36.69 19.66
CA ASN A 210 -6.74 37.11 20.58
C ASN A 210 -6.13 35.93 21.36
N ASN A 211 -6.84 34.81 21.40
CA ASN A 211 -6.43 33.57 22.08
C ASN A 211 -6.27 32.43 21.08
N ILE A 212 -5.20 31.65 21.25
CA ILE A 212 -4.88 30.53 20.37
C ILE A 212 -5.89 29.37 20.51
N ASP A 213 -6.43 29.15 21.72
CA ASP A 213 -7.40 28.08 21.96
C ASP A 213 -8.75 28.41 21.31
N GLU A 214 -9.19 29.69 21.36
CA GLU A 214 -10.39 30.14 20.65
C GLU A 214 -10.22 29.99 19.13
N ALA A 215 -9.07 30.41 18.61
CA ALA A 215 -8.72 30.24 17.21
C ALA A 215 -8.76 28.75 16.78
N PHE A 216 -8.22 27.85 17.62
CA PHE A 216 -8.24 26.42 17.36
C PHE A 216 -9.66 25.85 17.44
N GLN A 217 -10.47 26.24 18.41
CA GLN A 217 -11.87 25.77 18.49
C GLN A 217 -12.69 26.20 17.26
N ALA A 218 -12.52 27.43 16.79
CA ALA A 218 -13.14 27.87 15.55
C ALA A 218 -12.72 27.03 14.34
N TYR A 219 -11.42 26.72 14.24
CA TYR A 219 -10.91 25.82 13.20
C TYR A 219 -11.48 24.41 13.31
N LYS A 220 -11.45 23.81 14.52
CA LYS A 220 -11.92 22.45 14.79
C LYS A 220 -13.38 22.31 14.34
N ILE A 221 -14.26 23.17 14.83
CA ILE A 221 -15.69 23.12 14.49
C ILE A 221 -15.90 23.27 12.97
N ALA A 222 -15.25 24.24 12.36
CA ALA A 222 -15.40 24.47 10.92
C ALA A 222 -14.88 23.28 10.09
N LYS A 223 -13.73 22.69 10.48
CA LYS A 223 -13.12 21.56 9.79
C LYS A 223 -13.95 20.27 9.90
N GLU A 224 -14.42 19.95 11.10
CA GLU A 224 -15.27 18.78 11.35
C GLU A 224 -16.60 18.89 10.60
N ASN A 225 -17.25 20.04 10.63
CA ASN A 225 -18.49 20.29 9.88
C ASN A 225 -18.24 20.16 8.36
N TYR A 226 -17.12 20.67 7.87
CA TYR A 226 -16.78 20.56 6.45
C TYR A 226 -16.50 19.11 6.04
N ILE A 227 -15.82 18.32 6.89
CA ILE A 227 -15.59 16.89 6.62
C ILE A 227 -16.92 16.14 6.58
N LYS A 228 -17.87 16.42 7.51
CA LYS A 228 -19.22 15.83 7.50
C LYS A 228 -20.00 16.20 6.25
N GLN A 229 -19.95 17.46 5.83
CA GLN A 229 -20.56 17.90 4.58
C GLN A 229 -20.02 17.11 3.38
N VAL A 230 -18.68 16.99 3.27
CA VAL A 230 -18.06 16.20 2.18
C VAL A 230 -18.44 14.72 2.30
N ALA A 231 -18.50 14.16 3.50
CA ALA A 231 -18.95 12.78 3.70
C ALA A 231 -20.36 12.57 3.15
N ASP A 232 -21.29 13.48 3.42
CA ASP A 232 -22.67 13.43 2.93
C ASP A 232 -22.74 13.57 1.39
N GLU A 233 -21.91 14.41 0.78
CA GLU A 233 -21.79 14.54 -0.70
C GLU A 233 -21.30 13.25 -1.38
N TYR A 234 -20.54 12.43 -0.65
CA TYR A 234 -19.96 11.17 -1.16
C TYR A 234 -20.66 9.91 -0.62
N LYS A 235 -21.69 10.02 0.21
CA LYS A 235 -22.34 8.93 0.95
C LYS A 235 -22.63 7.69 0.10
N ASP A 236 -23.18 7.88 -1.10
CA ASP A 236 -23.56 6.80 -2.01
C ASP A 236 -22.43 6.39 -2.98
N LYS A 237 -21.26 7.00 -2.87
CA LYS A 237 -20.12 6.81 -3.79
C LYS A 237 -18.91 6.14 -3.14
N ILE A 238 -18.87 6.07 -1.82
CA ILE A 238 -17.76 5.55 -1.04
C ILE A 238 -18.23 4.43 -0.11
N PRO A 239 -17.32 3.52 0.31
CA PRO A 239 -17.69 2.49 1.29
C PRO A 239 -18.19 3.09 2.60
N TYR A 240 -19.22 2.46 3.20
CA TYR A 240 -19.83 2.95 4.46
C TYR A 240 -18.81 3.16 5.57
N ARG A 241 -17.81 2.27 5.71
CA ARG A 241 -16.75 2.42 6.71
C ARG A 241 -15.91 3.70 6.55
N LEU A 242 -15.73 4.18 5.30
CA LEU A 242 -15.06 5.45 5.03
C LEU A 242 -15.97 6.62 5.39
N TYR A 243 -17.26 6.56 5.00
CA TYR A 243 -18.26 7.55 5.38
C TYR A 243 -18.32 7.71 6.89
N GLU A 244 -18.45 6.60 7.64
CA GLU A 244 -18.51 6.60 9.10
C GLU A 244 -17.25 7.19 9.75
N ALA A 245 -16.07 6.81 9.25
CA ALA A 245 -14.80 7.36 9.73
C ALA A 245 -14.68 8.87 9.50
N MET A 246 -15.15 9.36 8.34
CA MET A 246 -15.20 10.79 8.04
C MET A 246 -16.20 11.52 8.95
N TYR A 247 -17.39 10.95 9.14
CA TYR A 247 -18.46 11.57 9.91
C TYR A 247 -18.12 11.71 11.40
N ASN A 248 -17.35 10.75 11.94
CA ASN A 248 -16.88 10.72 13.33
C ASN A 248 -15.45 11.28 13.50
N TYR A 249 -14.88 11.91 12.45
CA TYR A 249 -13.52 12.42 12.53
C TYR A 249 -13.42 13.60 13.51
N GLU A 250 -12.50 13.47 14.46
CA GLU A 250 -12.19 14.54 15.41
C GLU A 250 -10.85 15.20 15.07
N VAL A 251 -10.87 16.54 15.03
CA VAL A 251 -9.66 17.35 14.84
C VAL A 251 -9.01 17.58 16.20
N GLU A 252 -7.73 17.27 16.29
CA GLU A 252 -6.91 17.47 17.48
C GLU A 252 -5.91 18.62 17.28
N ILE A 253 -5.54 19.28 18.37
CA ILE A 253 -4.59 20.40 18.34
C ILE A 253 -3.21 19.96 17.80
N THR A 254 -2.89 18.68 17.93
CA THR A 254 -1.66 18.03 17.45
C THR A 254 -1.71 17.59 15.98
N ASP A 255 -2.82 17.77 15.30
CA ASP A 255 -3.02 17.39 13.90
C ASP A 255 -2.14 18.15 12.90
#